data_705d5c85be7e286681da9981fda7f437
#
_entry.id   705d5c85be7e286681da9981fda7f437
#
_cell.length_a   1.000
_cell.length_b   1.000
_cell.length_c   1.000
_cell.angle_alpha   90.00
_cell.angle_beta   90.00
_cell.angle_gamma   90.00
#
_symmetry.space_group_name_H-M   'P 1'
#
loop_
_entity.id
_entity.type
_entity.pdbx_description
1 polymer ?
#
loop_
_entity_poly.entity_id
_entity_poly.type
_entity_poly.pdbx_seq_one_letter_code
_entity_poly.pdbx_strand_id
1 'polypeptide(L)'
;MTISDEKFYHAQITKRVDFAPDLWMFRIRSGGEFNFVPGQYATLGVEGNGKPIERPYSIASSPSETEVEFFFELVPEGALTPLLHKMQPGDPLLMRKVPKGRFSLDTQNGRTNHLLISTVTGVAPFVSYVRTLYKEWKEGRFDGTHKLFLLNGASRPWEFGYLDELNHFDKELPWFKYVPTVSRPWDHEDWSGEIGRADDILRKYADHWELDASNTLAYLCGHPEMIEHSKAILKRRGFTDKGAVKEEVYWIPAHKQQAAR
;
A
#
# COMPACT_ATOMS: atom_id res chain seq x y z
N MET A 1 -23.65 -5.11 25.50
CA MET A 1 -22.29 -4.84 26.04
C MET A 1 -21.70 -3.81 25.12
N THR A 2 -21.56 -2.60 25.55
CA THR A 2 -20.87 -1.53 24.82
C THR A 2 -19.42 -1.97 24.60
N ILE A 3 -19.00 -1.99 23.33
CA ILE A 3 -17.60 -2.18 22.95
C ILE A 3 -16.84 -1.05 23.66
N SER A 4 -15.80 -1.42 24.41
CA SER A 4 -15.10 -0.48 25.27
C SER A 4 -14.53 0.68 24.44
N ASP A 5 -15.06 1.89 24.66
CA ASP A 5 -14.59 3.17 24.11
C ASP A 5 -13.11 3.43 24.40
N GLU A 6 -12.50 2.66 25.31
CA GLU A 6 -11.09 2.74 25.62
C GLU A 6 -10.17 2.35 24.45
N LYS A 7 -10.57 1.34 23.63
CA LYS A 7 -9.72 0.76 22.57
C LYS A 7 -10.02 1.29 21.18
N PHE A 8 -11.24 1.79 20.96
CA PHE A 8 -11.71 2.19 19.64
C PHE A 8 -12.15 3.64 19.61
N TYR A 9 -11.98 4.26 18.47
CA TYR A 9 -12.77 5.40 18.03
C TYR A 9 -14.00 4.90 17.28
N HIS A 10 -15.11 5.59 17.44
CA HIS A 10 -16.27 5.50 16.56
C HIS A 10 -16.00 6.41 15.37
N ALA A 11 -15.38 5.83 14.38
CA ALA A 11 -15.01 6.53 13.16
C ALA A 11 -16.19 6.59 12.19
N GLN A 12 -16.12 7.47 11.20
CA GLN A 12 -17.17 7.65 10.18
C GLN A 12 -16.54 7.69 8.79
N ILE A 13 -17.14 6.95 7.86
CA ILE A 13 -16.80 7.05 6.44
C ILE A 13 -17.26 8.41 5.93
N THR A 14 -16.35 9.20 5.37
CA THR A 14 -16.66 10.53 4.82
C THR A 14 -16.71 10.52 3.30
N LYS A 15 -15.95 9.61 2.67
CA LYS A 15 -15.90 9.46 1.21
C LYS A 15 -15.70 8.00 0.83
N ARG A 16 -16.34 7.59 -0.26
CA ARG A 16 -16.10 6.34 -0.97
C ARG A 16 -15.80 6.64 -2.43
N VAL A 17 -14.80 5.96 -2.99
CA VAL A 17 -14.54 5.95 -4.44
C VAL A 17 -14.37 4.49 -4.85
N ASP A 18 -15.19 4.05 -5.79
CA ASP A 18 -15.08 2.71 -6.38
C ASP A 18 -14.23 2.80 -7.65
N PHE A 19 -13.15 2.03 -7.72
CA PHE A 19 -12.26 1.93 -8.89
C PHE A 19 -12.66 0.76 -9.79
N ALA A 20 -13.15 -0.33 -9.17
CA ALA A 20 -13.70 -1.51 -9.81
C ALA A 20 -14.80 -2.10 -8.94
N PRO A 21 -15.59 -3.07 -9.42
CA PRO A 21 -16.66 -3.68 -8.61
C PRO A 21 -16.18 -4.30 -7.28
N ASP A 22 -14.91 -4.66 -7.20
CA ASP A 22 -14.28 -5.30 -6.05
C ASP A 22 -13.15 -4.47 -5.43
N LEU A 23 -12.91 -3.25 -5.93
CA LEU A 23 -11.84 -2.36 -5.47
C LEU A 23 -12.38 -0.96 -5.16
N TRP A 24 -12.17 -0.50 -3.93
CA TRP A 24 -12.61 0.83 -3.51
C TRP A 24 -11.68 1.44 -2.47
N MET A 25 -11.81 2.75 -2.27
CA MET A 25 -11.20 3.45 -1.17
C MET A 25 -12.23 4.08 -0.25
N PHE A 26 -11.89 4.21 1.02
CA PHE A 26 -12.59 5.06 1.98
C PHE A 26 -11.67 6.16 2.47
N ARG A 27 -12.23 7.37 2.63
CA ARG A 27 -11.75 8.34 3.60
C ARG A 27 -12.58 8.25 4.86
N ILE A 28 -11.90 8.34 6.00
CA ILE A 28 -12.49 8.09 7.31
C ILE A 28 -12.06 9.20 8.26
N ARG A 29 -13.04 9.81 8.91
CA ARG A 29 -12.80 10.65 10.07
C ARG A 29 -12.68 9.75 11.30
N SER A 30 -11.52 9.74 11.95
CA SER A 30 -11.19 8.81 13.04
C SER A 30 -12.06 8.93 14.29
N GLY A 31 -12.67 10.08 14.53
CA GLY A 31 -13.44 10.34 15.76
C GLY A 31 -12.57 10.78 16.96
N GLY A 32 -11.28 10.96 16.77
CA GLY A 32 -10.32 11.45 17.76
C GLY A 32 -8.94 11.66 17.16
N GLU A 33 -7.97 12.06 17.96
CA GLU A 33 -6.60 12.27 17.52
C GLU A 33 -5.96 10.94 17.12
N PHE A 34 -5.49 10.84 15.87
CA PHE A 34 -4.89 9.63 15.32
C PHE A 34 -3.57 9.97 14.62
N ASN A 35 -2.48 9.84 15.37
CA ASN A 35 -1.13 10.12 14.90
C ASN A 35 -0.46 8.84 14.42
N PHE A 36 0.01 8.83 13.19
CA PHE A 36 0.71 7.69 12.60
C PHE A 36 1.94 8.13 11.80
N VAL A 37 2.80 7.18 11.51
CA VAL A 37 3.95 7.34 10.62
C VAL A 37 3.62 6.65 9.28
N PRO A 38 3.99 7.21 8.12
CA PRO A 38 3.79 6.57 6.82
C PRO A 38 4.30 5.12 6.83
N GLY A 39 3.50 4.21 6.26
CA GLY A 39 3.77 2.77 6.28
C GLY A 39 3.24 2.02 7.49
N GLN A 40 2.57 2.70 8.42
CA GLN A 40 1.79 2.02 9.45
C GLN A 40 0.40 1.65 8.94
N TYR A 41 -0.24 0.73 9.67
CA TYR A 41 -1.63 0.33 9.45
C TYR A 41 -2.52 0.72 10.63
N ALA A 42 -3.80 0.93 10.37
CA ALA A 42 -4.83 0.97 11.38
C ALA A 42 -5.63 -0.33 11.38
N THR A 43 -6.15 -0.71 12.54
CA THR A 43 -7.10 -1.82 12.63
C THR A 43 -8.50 -1.26 12.56
N LEU A 44 -9.22 -1.60 11.50
CA LEU A 44 -10.61 -1.23 11.28
C LEU A 44 -11.51 -2.42 11.61
N GLY A 45 -12.74 -2.13 12.00
CA GLY A 45 -13.72 -3.15 12.32
C GLY A 45 -15.16 -2.67 12.26
N VAL A 46 -16.05 -3.62 12.37
CA VAL A 46 -17.48 -3.42 12.53
C VAL A 46 -17.98 -4.16 13.77
N GLU A 47 -19.09 -3.73 14.33
CA GLU A 47 -19.73 -4.46 15.41
C GLU A 47 -20.18 -5.83 14.93
N GLY A 48 -19.87 -6.85 15.70
CA GLY A 48 -20.32 -8.23 15.46
C GLY A 48 -21.09 -8.78 16.68
N ASN A 49 -21.60 -9.97 16.57
CA ASN A 49 -22.33 -10.65 17.66
C ASN A 49 -21.40 -10.91 18.85
N GLY A 50 -21.29 -9.93 19.76
CA GLY A 50 -20.52 -10.01 21.02
C GLY A 50 -19.04 -9.65 20.93
N LYS A 51 -18.44 -9.61 19.72
CA LYS A 51 -17.05 -9.15 19.51
C LYS A 51 -16.94 -8.42 18.18
N PRO A 52 -16.08 -7.38 18.08
CA PRO A 52 -15.79 -6.73 16.81
C PRO A 52 -15.18 -7.71 15.81
N ILE A 53 -15.58 -7.59 14.55
CA ILE A 53 -14.88 -8.20 13.43
C ILE A 53 -13.89 -7.14 12.94
N GLU A 54 -12.59 -7.37 13.11
CA GLU A 54 -11.55 -6.38 12.86
C GLU A 54 -10.37 -6.94 12.05
N ARG A 55 -9.77 -6.09 11.20
CA ARG A 55 -8.58 -6.42 10.40
C ARG A 55 -7.67 -5.20 10.26
N PRO A 56 -6.34 -5.42 10.12
CA PRO A 56 -5.39 -4.37 9.80
C PRO A 56 -5.50 -3.97 8.33
N TYR A 57 -5.36 -2.66 8.07
CA TYR A 57 -5.26 -2.07 6.74
C TYR A 57 -4.19 -1.00 6.72
N SER A 58 -3.29 -1.08 5.74
CA SER A 58 -2.24 -0.08 5.55
C SER A 58 -2.85 1.27 5.20
N ILE A 59 -2.31 2.32 5.78
CA ILE A 59 -2.80 3.69 5.60
C ILE A 59 -2.22 4.26 4.30
N ALA A 60 -3.09 4.83 3.46
CA ALA A 60 -2.70 5.47 2.20
C ALA A 60 -2.58 6.99 2.31
N SER A 61 -3.25 7.64 3.26
CA SER A 61 -3.12 9.09 3.49
C SER A 61 -1.76 9.47 4.07
N SER A 62 -1.39 10.76 3.91
CA SER A 62 -0.30 11.36 4.68
C SER A 62 -0.76 11.65 6.11
N PRO A 63 0.12 11.58 7.13
CA PRO A 63 -0.19 12.01 8.49
C PRO A 63 -0.65 13.47 8.62
N SER A 64 -0.36 14.27 7.62
CA SER A 64 -0.77 15.67 7.56
C SER A 64 -2.18 15.90 7.04
N GLU A 65 -2.85 14.86 6.57
CA GLU A 65 -4.25 14.93 6.12
C GLU A 65 -5.19 14.82 7.33
N THR A 66 -6.35 15.47 7.23
CA THR A 66 -7.35 15.48 8.32
C THR A 66 -8.16 14.20 8.42
N GLU A 67 -8.17 13.42 7.36
CA GLU A 67 -8.88 12.15 7.25
C GLU A 67 -7.91 11.03 6.90
N VAL A 68 -8.19 9.83 7.40
CA VAL A 68 -7.37 8.65 7.12
C VAL A 68 -7.92 7.91 5.92
N GLU A 69 -7.07 7.57 4.96
CA GLU A 69 -7.48 6.91 3.72
C GLU A 69 -6.99 5.46 3.68
N PHE A 70 -7.87 4.58 3.20
CA PHE A 70 -7.59 3.15 3.05
C PHE A 70 -8.06 2.65 1.69
N PHE A 71 -7.31 1.73 1.12
CA PHE A 71 -7.61 1.08 -0.14
C PHE A 71 -7.95 -0.39 0.08
N PHE A 72 -9.09 -0.84 -0.44
CA PHE A 72 -9.65 -2.16 -0.16
C PHE A 72 -9.86 -2.98 -1.43
N GLU A 73 -9.66 -4.28 -1.27
CA GLU A 73 -10.08 -5.30 -2.21
C GLU A 73 -11.11 -6.22 -1.53
N LEU A 74 -12.18 -6.54 -2.26
CA LEU A 74 -13.20 -7.47 -1.78
C LEU A 74 -12.63 -8.89 -1.74
N VAL A 75 -12.59 -9.46 -0.56
CA VAL A 75 -12.37 -10.90 -0.36
C VAL A 75 -13.72 -11.52 -0.08
N PRO A 76 -14.38 -12.20 -1.05
CA PRO A 76 -15.77 -12.65 -0.93
C PRO A 76 -16.04 -13.52 0.31
N GLU A 77 -15.07 -14.37 0.67
CA GLU A 77 -15.16 -15.26 1.83
C GLU A 77 -14.47 -14.67 3.08
N GLY A 78 -14.04 -13.41 3.00
CA GLY A 78 -13.45 -12.68 4.11
C GLY A 78 -14.50 -12.30 5.16
N ALA A 79 -14.09 -12.22 6.42
CA ALA A 79 -15.01 -11.87 7.50
C ALA A 79 -15.39 -10.39 7.51
N LEU A 80 -14.52 -9.48 7.05
CA LEU A 80 -14.72 -8.04 7.18
C LEU A 80 -14.98 -7.34 5.85
N THR A 81 -14.22 -7.63 4.78
CA THR A 81 -14.33 -6.90 3.51
C THR A 81 -15.72 -6.97 2.87
N PRO A 82 -16.50 -8.11 2.96
CA PRO A 82 -17.89 -8.11 2.48
C PRO A 82 -18.82 -7.18 3.25
N LEU A 83 -18.51 -6.88 4.51
CA LEU A 83 -19.27 -5.93 5.33
C LEU A 83 -18.90 -4.49 4.94
N LEU A 84 -17.60 -4.19 4.86
CA LEU A 84 -17.10 -2.89 4.42
C LEU A 84 -17.56 -2.54 3.00
N HIS A 85 -17.62 -3.52 2.10
CA HIS A 85 -18.07 -3.30 0.71
C HIS A 85 -19.49 -2.76 0.60
N LYS A 86 -20.36 -3.05 1.57
CA LYS A 86 -21.74 -2.57 1.61
C LYS A 86 -21.89 -1.16 2.22
N MET A 87 -20.83 -0.68 2.91
CA MET A 87 -20.88 0.58 3.64
C MET A 87 -20.75 1.79 2.72
N GLN A 88 -21.38 2.89 3.13
CA GLN A 88 -21.45 4.14 2.38
C GLN A 88 -20.95 5.32 3.22
N PRO A 89 -20.67 6.48 2.62
CA PRO A 89 -20.43 7.71 3.36
C PRO A 89 -21.55 7.98 4.36
N GLY A 90 -21.17 8.30 5.61
CA GLY A 90 -22.06 8.46 6.74
C GLY A 90 -22.09 7.24 7.67
N ASP A 91 -21.75 6.05 7.19
CA ASP A 91 -21.78 4.85 8.02
C ASP A 91 -20.66 4.87 9.07
N PRO A 92 -20.97 4.39 10.30
CA PRO A 92 -20.00 4.27 11.37
C PRO A 92 -19.14 3.00 11.22
N LEU A 93 -17.88 3.07 11.64
CA LEU A 93 -17.03 1.90 11.81
C LEU A 93 -16.15 2.04 13.05
N LEU A 94 -15.60 0.93 13.50
CA LEU A 94 -14.66 0.90 14.61
C LEU A 94 -13.24 1.09 14.08
N MET A 95 -12.46 1.97 14.70
CA MET A 95 -11.06 2.16 14.39
C MET A 95 -10.24 2.10 15.67
N ARG A 96 -9.25 1.21 15.76
CA ARG A 96 -8.37 1.19 16.93
C ARG A 96 -7.60 2.49 17.05
N LYS A 97 -7.49 3.01 18.29
CA LYS A 97 -6.85 4.30 18.61
C LYS A 97 -5.36 4.34 18.32
N VAL A 98 -4.71 3.19 18.29
CA VAL A 98 -3.24 3.09 18.16
C VAL A 98 -2.90 2.46 16.81
N PRO A 99 -2.23 3.20 15.90
CA PRO A 99 -1.67 2.64 14.68
C PRO A 99 -0.54 1.66 15.03
N LYS A 100 -0.28 0.72 14.13
CA LYS A 100 0.77 -0.29 14.30
C LYS A 100 1.55 -0.48 13.01
N GLY A 101 2.59 -1.31 13.06
CA GLY A 101 3.45 -1.62 11.93
C GLY A 101 4.82 -0.96 12.02
N ARG A 102 5.79 -1.56 11.32
CA ARG A 102 7.19 -1.10 11.25
C ARG A 102 7.65 -0.96 9.79
N PHE A 103 6.70 -0.90 8.89
CA PHE A 103 6.96 -0.79 7.45
C PHE A 103 7.18 0.68 7.05
N SER A 104 7.90 1.44 7.88
CA SER A 104 8.22 2.85 7.63
C SER A 104 9.45 2.99 6.75
N LEU A 105 9.50 4.10 6.00
CA LEU A 105 10.65 4.47 5.19
C LEU A 105 11.86 4.70 6.11
N ASP A 106 12.96 4.00 5.84
CA ASP A 106 14.18 4.07 6.64
C ASP A 106 15.19 4.99 5.94
N THR A 107 15.36 6.18 6.48
CA THR A 107 16.27 7.20 5.95
C THR A 107 17.57 7.31 6.74
N GLN A 108 17.82 6.38 7.70
CA GLN A 108 18.95 6.49 8.64
C GLN A 108 20.06 5.45 8.41
N ASN A 109 19.91 4.55 7.41
CA ASN A 109 20.84 3.44 7.19
C ASN A 109 21.95 3.75 6.16
N GLY A 110 22.04 4.98 5.67
CA GLY A 110 23.04 5.43 4.70
C GLY A 110 22.70 5.15 3.23
N ARG A 111 21.60 4.43 2.94
CA ARG A 111 21.11 4.20 1.58
C ARG A 111 20.05 5.26 1.24
N THR A 112 20.15 5.83 0.06
CA THR A 112 19.27 6.93 -0.38
C THR A 112 18.25 6.51 -1.42
N ASN A 113 18.37 5.32 -2.00
CA ASN A 113 17.39 4.79 -2.93
C ASN A 113 16.44 3.82 -2.22
N HIS A 114 15.15 3.90 -2.54
CA HIS A 114 14.10 3.04 -2.00
C HIS A 114 13.33 2.39 -3.14
N LEU A 115 13.57 1.09 -3.34
CA LEU A 115 12.86 0.30 -4.34
C LEU A 115 11.58 -0.26 -3.71
N LEU A 116 10.44 0.20 -4.20
CA LEU A 116 9.12 -0.13 -3.72
C LEU A 116 8.44 -1.07 -4.71
N ILE A 117 7.97 -2.23 -4.28
CA ILE A 117 7.31 -3.21 -5.15
C ILE A 117 5.97 -3.59 -4.53
N SER A 118 4.90 -3.39 -5.29
CA SER A 118 3.54 -3.67 -4.82
C SER A 118 2.68 -4.40 -5.82
N THR A 119 1.59 -4.97 -5.32
CA THR A 119 0.47 -5.45 -6.13
C THR A 119 -0.84 -4.86 -5.61
N VAL A 120 -1.66 -4.33 -6.53
CA VAL A 120 -3.01 -3.79 -6.28
C VAL A 120 -3.05 -2.93 -5.01
N THR A 121 -3.77 -3.38 -3.97
CA THR A 121 -3.93 -2.64 -2.69
C THR A 121 -2.64 -2.54 -1.87
N GLY A 122 -1.61 -3.33 -2.17
CA GLY A 122 -0.28 -3.22 -1.58
C GLY A 122 0.44 -1.91 -1.87
N VAL A 123 -0.08 -1.08 -2.77
CA VAL A 123 0.44 0.26 -3.04
C VAL A 123 0.16 1.26 -1.90
N ALA A 124 -0.84 1.00 -1.05
CA ALA A 124 -1.31 1.94 -0.03
C ALA A 124 -0.21 2.55 0.86
N PRO A 125 0.70 1.79 1.50
CA PRO A 125 1.77 2.38 2.30
C PRO A 125 2.72 3.24 1.48
N PHE A 126 2.92 2.93 0.21
CA PHE A 126 3.78 3.70 -0.69
C PHE A 126 3.16 5.02 -1.12
N VAL A 127 1.84 5.05 -1.34
CA VAL A 127 1.08 6.30 -1.53
C VAL A 127 1.26 7.22 -0.33
N SER A 128 1.18 6.68 0.89
CA SER A 128 1.42 7.43 2.14
C SER A 128 2.84 8.03 2.18
N TYR A 129 3.88 7.27 1.75
CA TYR A 129 5.24 7.80 1.67
C TYR A 129 5.33 8.98 0.69
N VAL A 130 4.86 8.77 -0.55
CA VAL A 130 4.98 9.79 -1.60
C VAL A 130 4.22 11.06 -1.24
N ARG A 131 2.97 10.96 -0.77
CA ARG A 131 2.17 12.12 -0.32
C ARG A 131 2.83 12.88 0.81
N THR A 132 3.44 12.18 1.76
CA THR A 132 4.12 12.80 2.90
C THR A 132 5.37 13.55 2.46
N LEU A 133 6.24 12.90 1.68
CA LEU A 133 7.45 13.53 1.15
C LEU A 133 7.13 14.65 0.16
N TYR A 134 6.07 14.53 -0.63
CA TYR A 134 5.60 15.58 -1.52
C TYR A 134 5.24 16.85 -0.76
N LYS A 135 4.48 16.70 0.32
CA LYS A 135 4.15 17.86 1.18
C LYS A 135 5.40 18.48 1.80
N GLU A 136 6.29 17.64 2.35
CA GLU A 136 7.55 18.12 2.94
C GLU A 136 8.45 18.81 1.91
N TRP A 137 8.50 18.30 0.66
CA TRP A 137 9.22 18.89 -0.44
C TRP A 137 8.65 20.27 -0.83
N LYS A 138 7.32 20.39 -0.93
CA LYS A 138 6.66 21.69 -1.18
C LYS A 138 6.90 22.71 -0.06
N GLU A 139 7.09 22.26 1.16
CA GLU A 139 7.37 23.10 2.33
C GLU A 139 8.89 23.34 2.55
N GLY A 140 9.76 22.79 1.70
CA GLY A 140 11.22 22.93 1.80
C GLY A 140 11.87 22.14 2.94
N ARG A 141 11.16 21.16 3.52
CA ARG A 141 11.66 20.30 4.60
C ARG A 141 12.26 18.98 4.12
N PHE A 142 12.01 18.59 2.88
CA PHE A 142 12.60 17.46 2.20
C PHE A 142 13.37 17.95 0.97
N ASP A 143 14.63 17.53 0.83
CA ASP A 143 15.56 18.02 -0.20
C ASP A 143 15.64 17.13 -1.44
N GLY A 144 14.91 16.00 -1.47
CA GLY A 144 14.94 15.03 -2.57
C GLY A 144 16.15 14.11 -2.58
N THR A 145 16.96 14.07 -1.50
CA THR A 145 18.11 13.16 -1.38
C THR A 145 17.67 11.70 -1.40
N HIS A 146 16.57 11.37 -0.73
CA HIS A 146 15.97 10.03 -0.78
C HIS A 146 15.06 9.90 -2.01
N LYS A 147 15.39 8.95 -2.88
CA LYS A 147 14.66 8.67 -4.12
C LYS A 147 13.81 7.41 -4.00
N LEU A 148 12.58 7.49 -4.46
CA LEU A 148 11.61 6.40 -4.44
C LEU A 148 11.37 5.87 -5.86
N PHE A 149 11.47 4.56 -6.03
CA PHE A 149 11.27 3.86 -7.31
C PHE A 149 10.18 2.80 -7.12
N LEU A 150 8.99 3.05 -7.63
CA LEU A 150 7.82 2.22 -7.41
C LEU A 150 7.48 1.38 -8.65
N LEU A 151 7.54 0.05 -8.51
CA LEU A 151 6.96 -0.92 -9.41
C LEU A 151 5.61 -1.37 -8.83
N ASN A 152 4.52 -1.09 -9.53
CA ASN A 152 3.18 -1.45 -9.08
C ASN A 152 2.52 -2.39 -10.10
N GLY A 153 2.30 -3.64 -9.70
CA GLY A 153 1.67 -4.66 -10.52
C GLY A 153 0.17 -4.78 -10.27
N ALA A 154 -0.57 -5.05 -11.34
CA ALA A 154 -1.96 -5.44 -11.30
C ALA A 154 -2.23 -6.53 -12.34
N SER A 155 -3.40 -7.17 -12.29
CA SER A 155 -3.81 -8.04 -13.40
C SER A 155 -4.27 -7.20 -14.58
N ARG A 156 -4.98 -6.09 -14.32
CA ARG A 156 -5.64 -5.24 -15.30
C ARG A 156 -5.50 -3.75 -14.97
N PRO A 157 -5.60 -2.84 -15.96
CA PRO A 157 -5.41 -1.40 -15.74
C PRO A 157 -6.37 -0.76 -14.73
N TRP A 158 -7.61 -1.21 -14.65
CA TRP A 158 -8.60 -0.65 -13.71
C TRP A 158 -8.39 -1.04 -12.25
N GLU A 159 -7.45 -1.96 -11.97
CA GLU A 159 -7.08 -2.34 -10.62
C GLU A 159 -6.08 -1.36 -9.98
N PHE A 160 -5.59 -0.36 -10.71
CA PHE A 160 -4.73 0.71 -10.19
C PHE A 160 -5.57 1.85 -9.60
N GLY A 161 -5.79 1.85 -8.30
CA GLY A 161 -6.60 2.89 -7.65
C GLY A 161 -5.97 4.28 -7.65
N TYR A 162 -4.65 4.39 -7.78
CA TYR A 162 -3.89 5.65 -7.69
C TYR A 162 -3.08 5.95 -8.96
N LEU A 163 -3.46 5.38 -10.11
CA LEU A 163 -2.70 5.49 -11.36
C LEU A 163 -2.42 6.94 -11.77
N ASP A 164 -3.47 7.76 -11.81
CA ASP A 164 -3.36 9.15 -12.26
C ASP A 164 -2.54 9.99 -11.30
N GLU A 165 -2.73 9.81 -9.99
CA GLU A 165 -1.99 10.52 -8.96
C GLU A 165 -0.50 10.17 -8.99
N LEU A 166 -0.17 8.88 -9.07
CA LEU A 166 1.22 8.41 -9.10
C LEU A 166 1.92 8.80 -10.41
N ASN A 167 1.22 8.76 -11.55
CA ASN A 167 1.73 9.27 -12.82
C ASN A 167 1.97 10.79 -12.79
N HIS A 168 1.12 11.54 -12.10
CA HIS A 168 1.32 12.97 -11.89
C HIS A 168 2.59 13.22 -11.07
N PHE A 169 2.78 12.52 -9.97
CA PHE A 169 3.97 12.62 -9.14
C PHE A 169 5.26 12.21 -9.88
N ASP A 170 5.23 11.15 -10.70
CA ASP A 170 6.39 10.75 -11.51
C ASP A 170 6.85 11.85 -12.47
N LYS A 171 5.90 12.61 -13.03
CA LYS A 171 6.20 13.73 -13.94
C LYS A 171 6.70 14.98 -13.20
N GLU A 172 6.18 15.25 -12.01
CA GLU A 172 6.49 16.46 -11.25
C GLU A 172 7.74 16.33 -10.38
N LEU A 173 8.00 15.13 -9.81
CA LEU A 173 8.97 14.95 -8.73
C LEU A 173 10.28 14.34 -9.22
N PRO A 174 11.41 15.03 -9.09
CA PRO A 174 12.71 14.52 -9.55
C PRO A 174 13.21 13.34 -8.71
N TRP A 175 12.63 13.12 -7.53
CA TRP A 175 13.00 12.06 -6.58
C TRP A 175 12.02 10.87 -6.56
N PHE A 176 11.01 10.85 -7.44
CA PHE A 176 10.05 9.76 -7.54
C PHE A 176 9.97 9.21 -8.96
N LYS A 177 9.93 7.88 -9.09
CA LYS A 177 9.68 7.15 -10.33
C LYS A 177 8.59 6.12 -10.13
N TYR A 178 7.67 6.02 -11.08
CA TYR A 178 6.52 5.14 -11.05
C TYR A 178 6.39 4.33 -12.33
N VAL A 179 6.28 3.01 -12.18
CA VAL A 179 6.06 2.08 -13.29
C VAL A 179 4.90 1.15 -12.96
N PRO A 180 3.71 1.41 -13.50
CA PRO A 180 2.60 0.46 -13.46
C PRO A 180 2.83 -0.65 -14.50
N THR A 181 2.53 -1.90 -14.12
CA THR A 181 2.63 -3.05 -15.02
C THR A 181 1.42 -3.96 -14.90
N VAL A 182 0.92 -4.49 -16.00
CA VAL A 182 -0.22 -5.41 -16.02
C VAL A 182 0.19 -6.80 -16.51
N SER A 183 -0.32 -7.83 -15.85
CA SER A 183 -0.06 -9.21 -16.25
C SER A 183 -1.06 -9.76 -17.26
N ARG A 184 -2.17 -9.05 -17.53
CA ARG A 184 -3.23 -9.45 -18.47
C ARG A 184 -3.59 -8.29 -19.41
N PRO A 185 -2.64 -7.83 -20.26
CA PRO A 185 -2.87 -6.68 -21.14
C PRO A 185 -3.97 -6.92 -22.19
N TRP A 186 -4.21 -8.18 -22.57
CA TRP A 186 -5.23 -8.56 -23.56
C TRP A 186 -6.67 -8.29 -23.12
N ASP A 187 -6.91 -8.03 -21.83
CA ASP A 187 -8.20 -7.64 -21.31
C ASP A 187 -8.48 -6.12 -21.51
N HIS A 188 -7.50 -5.37 -22.03
CA HIS A 188 -7.60 -3.92 -22.30
C HIS A 188 -6.64 -3.49 -23.41
N GLU A 189 -7.16 -3.35 -24.63
CA GLU A 189 -6.37 -3.07 -25.85
C GLU A 189 -5.62 -1.73 -25.82
N ASP A 190 -6.13 -0.74 -25.08
CA ASP A 190 -5.51 0.59 -24.97
C ASP A 190 -4.36 0.67 -23.95
N TRP A 191 -3.99 -0.45 -23.29
CA TRP A 191 -2.87 -0.44 -22.35
C TRP A 191 -1.53 -0.30 -23.10
N SER A 192 -0.83 0.81 -22.85
CA SER A 192 0.48 1.13 -23.46
C SER A 192 1.64 1.11 -22.45
N GLY A 193 1.38 0.75 -21.19
CA GLY A 193 2.40 0.63 -20.14
C GLY A 193 3.15 -0.70 -20.16
N GLU A 194 3.91 -0.96 -19.12
CA GLU A 194 4.65 -2.21 -18.96
C GLU A 194 3.73 -3.44 -18.89
N ILE A 195 4.23 -4.56 -19.39
CA ILE A 195 3.55 -5.85 -19.41
C ILE A 195 4.36 -6.86 -18.61
N GLY A 196 3.68 -7.61 -17.75
CA GLY A 196 4.24 -8.61 -16.86
C GLY A 196 3.85 -8.37 -15.41
N ARG A 197 4.28 -9.26 -14.53
CA ARG A 197 4.14 -9.09 -13.08
C ARG A 197 5.18 -8.07 -12.58
N ALA A 198 4.96 -7.45 -11.44
CA ALA A 198 5.93 -6.52 -10.86
C ALA A 198 7.30 -7.17 -10.61
N ASP A 199 7.32 -8.45 -10.21
CA ASP A 199 8.54 -9.22 -10.01
C ASP A 199 9.23 -9.61 -11.35
N ASP A 200 8.51 -9.75 -12.46
CA ASP A 200 9.10 -10.03 -13.79
C ASP A 200 9.93 -8.85 -14.30
N ILE A 201 9.43 -7.62 -14.11
CA ILE A 201 10.10 -6.40 -14.58
C ILE A 201 11.14 -5.86 -13.59
N LEU A 202 11.23 -6.42 -12.38
CA LEU A 202 12.12 -5.95 -11.32
C LEU A 202 13.57 -5.83 -11.77
N ARG A 203 14.12 -6.85 -12.44
CA ARG A 203 15.52 -6.84 -12.90
C ARG A 203 15.77 -5.72 -13.91
N LYS A 204 14.88 -5.59 -14.90
CA LYS A 204 14.96 -4.54 -15.94
C LYS A 204 15.07 -3.15 -15.32
N TYR A 205 14.19 -2.85 -14.36
CA TYR A 205 14.15 -1.52 -13.76
C TYR A 205 15.22 -1.29 -12.70
N ALA A 206 15.61 -2.32 -11.95
CA ALA A 206 16.75 -2.21 -11.04
C ALA A 206 18.06 -1.92 -11.78
N ASP A 207 18.26 -2.52 -12.96
CA ASP A 207 19.41 -2.23 -13.82
C ASP A 207 19.30 -0.83 -14.46
N HIS A 208 18.13 -0.46 -14.97
CA HIS A 208 17.88 0.85 -15.58
C HIS A 208 18.09 2.03 -14.61
N TRP A 209 17.71 1.84 -13.35
CA TRP A 209 17.85 2.86 -12.30
C TRP A 209 19.17 2.73 -11.50
N GLU A 210 20.05 1.81 -11.88
CA GLU A 210 21.33 1.56 -11.22
C GLU A 210 21.18 1.26 -9.72
N LEU A 211 20.16 0.46 -9.37
CA LEU A 211 19.84 0.09 -8.00
C LEU A 211 20.58 -1.19 -7.60
N ASP A 212 21.38 -1.10 -6.56
CA ASP A 212 22.10 -2.23 -5.97
C ASP A 212 22.00 -2.26 -4.44
N ALA A 213 22.51 -3.32 -3.83
CA ALA A 213 22.42 -3.53 -2.39
C ALA A 213 23.22 -2.51 -1.56
N SER A 214 24.18 -1.79 -2.16
CA SER A 214 24.98 -0.79 -1.45
C SER A 214 24.26 0.55 -1.32
N ASN A 215 23.43 0.89 -2.31
CA ASN A 215 22.76 2.18 -2.39
C ASN A 215 21.24 2.14 -2.14
N THR A 216 20.61 0.93 -2.07
CA THR A 216 19.16 0.77 -2.10
C THR A 216 18.64 -0.08 -0.94
N LEU A 217 17.48 0.32 -0.39
CA LEU A 217 16.60 -0.53 0.42
C LEU A 217 15.38 -0.94 -0.41
N ALA A 218 14.97 -2.20 -0.29
CA ALA A 218 13.76 -2.71 -0.95
C ALA A 218 12.59 -2.86 0.02
N TYR A 219 11.39 -2.53 -0.45
CA TYR A 219 10.13 -2.62 0.28
C TYR A 219 9.11 -3.37 -0.57
N LEU A 220 8.60 -4.48 -0.05
CA LEU A 220 7.69 -5.37 -0.76
C LEU A 220 6.35 -5.41 -0.03
N CYS A 221 5.26 -5.10 -0.73
CA CYS A 221 3.93 -5.11 -0.14
C CYS A 221 2.87 -5.66 -1.09
N GLY A 222 2.05 -6.61 -0.63
CA GLY A 222 0.95 -7.18 -1.39
C GLY A 222 0.94 -8.70 -1.45
N HIS A 223 0.83 -9.26 -2.66
CA HIS A 223 0.66 -10.70 -2.87
C HIS A 223 1.90 -11.51 -2.46
N PRO A 224 1.75 -12.60 -1.66
CA PRO A 224 2.86 -13.40 -1.17
C PRO A 224 3.81 -13.94 -2.25
N GLU A 225 3.30 -14.42 -3.39
CA GLU A 225 4.16 -14.90 -4.47
C GLU A 225 5.04 -13.79 -5.05
N MET A 226 4.48 -12.59 -5.28
CA MET A 226 5.27 -11.44 -5.74
C MET A 226 6.39 -11.14 -4.74
N ILE A 227 6.09 -11.16 -3.45
CA ILE A 227 7.08 -10.92 -2.38
C ILE A 227 8.18 -11.98 -2.41
N GLU A 228 7.83 -13.27 -2.43
CA GLU A 228 8.84 -14.36 -2.43
C GLU A 228 9.70 -14.36 -3.71
N HIS A 229 9.10 -14.14 -4.89
CA HIS A 229 9.86 -14.04 -6.14
C HIS A 229 10.78 -12.81 -6.13
N SER A 230 10.29 -11.65 -5.71
CA SER A 230 11.10 -10.44 -5.59
C SER A 230 12.27 -10.62 -4.61
N LYS A 231 12.05 -11.25 -3.45
CA LYS A 231 13.11 -11.59 -2.49
C LYS A 231 14.18 -12.49 -3.11
N ALA A 232 13.76 -13.51 -3.88
CA ALA A 232 14.69 -14.40 -4.56
C ALA A 232 15.54 -13.66 -5.61
N ILE A 233 14.95 -12.71 -6.35
CA ILE A 233 15.67 -11.87 -7.31
C ILE A 233 16.65 -10.94 -6.58
N LEU A 234 16.17 -10.22 -5.56
CA LEU A 234 16.98 -9.27 -4.78
C LEU A 234 18.14 -9.97 -4.07
N LYS A 235 17.93 -11.17 -3.51
CA LYS A 235 19.01 -11.97 -2.90
C LYS A 235 20.15 -12.26 -3.89
N ARG A 236 19.81 -12.65 -5.15
CA ARG A 236 20.81 -12.86 -6.21
C ARG A 236 21.53 -11.57 -6.63
N ARG A 237 20.95 -10.42 -6.36
CA ARG A 237 21.52 -9.08 -6.58
C ARG A 237 22.28 -8.53 -5.36
N GLY A 238 22.52 -9.36 -4.34
CA GLY A 238 23.32 -8.98 -3.18
C GLY A 238 22.56 -8.33 -2.02
N PHE A 239 21.22 -8.26 -2.06
CA PHE A 239 20.41 -7.77 -0.93
C PHE A 239 20.32 -8.84 0.17
N THR A 240 21.42 -9.08 0.85
CA THR A 240 21.56 -10.13 1.87
C THR A 240 21.65 -9.60 3.29
N ASP A 241 21.95 -8.32 3.47
CA ASP A 241 22.07 -7.70 4.78
C ASP A 241 20.72 -7.71 5.51
N LYS A 242 20.78 -7.90 6.83
CA LYS A 242 19.59 -7.80 7.67
C LYS A 242 18.96 -6.41 7.53
N GLY A 243 17.70 -6.37 7.08
CA GLY A 243 16.97 -5.13 6.85
C GLY A 243 17.15 -4.50 5.46
N ALA A 244 17.95 -5.11 4.55
CA ALA A 244 18.06 -4.65 3.17
C ALA A 244 16.72 -4.80 2.40
N VAL A 245 15.88 -5.73 2.83
CA VAL A 245 14.52 -5.95 2.31
C VAL A 245 13.53 -5.91 3.47
N LYS A 246 12.55 -5.04 3.38
CA LYS A 246 11.38 -4.98 4.28
C LYS A 246 10.16 -5.52 3.54
N GLU A 247 9.28 -6.22 4.25
CA GLU A 247 8.08 -6.80 3.64
C GLU A 247 6.85 -6.65 4.52
N GLU A 248 5.69 -6.48 3.88
CA GLU A 248 4.37 -6.57 4.50
C GLU A 248 3.47 -7.44 3.64
N VAL A 249 3.19 -8.66 4.13
CA VAL A 249 2.41 -9.67 3.41
C VAL A 249 0.95 -9.49 3.73
N TYR A 250 0.10 -9.34 2.71
CA TYR A 250 -1.34 -9.36 2.90
C TYR A 250 -1.82 -10.79 3.10
N TRP A 251 -2.67 -10.96 4.11
CA TRP A 251 -3.19 -12.28 4.47
C TRP A 251 -4.08 -12.84 3.36
N ILE A 252 -3.77 -14.07 2.92
CA ILE A 252 -4.60 -14.84 2.00
C ILE A 252 -5.26 -15.96 2.81
N PRO A 253 -6.59 -16.17 2.68
CA PRO A 253 -7.27 -17.29 3.30
C PRO A 253 -6.63 -18.65 2.97
N ALA A 254 -6.52 -19.54 3.96
CA ALA A 254 -5.79 -20.81 3.85
C ALA A 254 -6.25 -21.71 2.69
N HIS A 255 -7.52 -21.63 2.27
CA HIS A 255 -8.04 -22.40 1.13
C HIS A 255 -7.53 -21.91 -0.24
N LYS A 256 -7.13 -20.65 -0.38
CA LYS A 256 -6.46 -20.14 -1.60
C LYS A 256 -4.97 -20.49 -1.63
N GLN A 257 -4.36 -20.80 -0.49
CA GLN A 257 -2.96 -21.25 -0.42
C GLN A 257 -2.78 -22.68 -1.00
N GLN A 258 -3.84 -23.49 -1.04
CA GLN A 258 -3.80 -24.84 -1.62
C GLN A 258 -4.00 -24.87 -3.14
N ALA A 259 -4.61 -23.83 -3.73
CA ALA A 259 -4.82 -23.71 -5.17
C ALA A 259 -3.62 -23.11 -5.92
N ALA A 260 -2.63 -22.59 -5.21
CA ALA A 260 -1.41 -21.96 -5.75
C ALA A 260 -0.17 -22.89 -5.64
N ARG A 261 -0.36 -24.14 -5.23
CA ARG A 261 0.62 -25.23 -5.27
C ARG A 261 0.26 -26.18 -6.39
#